data_f7a41a293e48f1229be9fd986dd24db5
#
_entry.id   f7a41a293e48f1229be9fd986dd24db5
#
_cell.length_a   1.000
_cell.length_b   1.000
_cell.length_c   1.000
_cell.angle_alpha   90.00
_cell.angle_beta   90.00
_cell.angle_gamma   90.00
#
_symmetry.space_group_name_H-M   'P 1'
#
loop_
_entity.id
_entity.type
_entity.pdbx_description
1 polymer ?
#
loop_
_entity_poly.entity_id
_entity_poly.type
_entity_poly.pdbx_seq_one_letter_code
_entity_poly.pdbx_strand_id
1 'polypeptide(L)'
;GQPQAHRQLIVASLKRKLFPAQAEVVHAAAELLIDRGERAAIVNGEMGCGKTTVGIAAAAVLNAEGYRRTLVLSPPHLVYKWRREIQETVAGAKVWVLNGPDTLVKLLKLREQLGVQPTGQEFFVLGRVRMRMGFHWKPVFTTRRTRHGDVAACPDCGTVITDLDGEPVNPVALEAEEYRRKCSHCAAPLWTLIRPRSLSGSDQSSAVLKALKRIPTIGEVTPKKLMQKFGDDLLDSMLGENIHEFITQMD
;
A
#
# COMPACT_ATOMS: atom_id res chain seq x y z
N GLY A 1 8.37 -17.09 -33.87
CA GLY A 1 8.07 -18.39 -33.28
C GLY A 1 6.66 -18.44 -32.67
N GLN A 2 6.18 -19.63 -32.29
CA GLN A 2 4.86 -19.83 -31.68
C GLN A 2 4.57 -18.94 -30.46
N PRO A 3 5.51 -18.68 -29.52
CA PRO A 3 5.26 -17.82 -28.37
C PRO A 3 4.94 -16.38 -28.75
N GLN A 4 5.60 -15.85 -29.75
CA GLN A 4 5.40 -14.50 -30.22
C GLN A 4 4.01 -14.30 -30.87
N ALA A 5 3.57 -15.29 -31.68
CA ALA A 5 2.24 -15.28 -32.27
C ALA A 5 1.13 -15.33 -31.19
N HIS A 6 1.32 -16.14 -30.15
CA HIS A 6 0.39 -16.18 -29.01
C HIS A 6 0.27 -14.83 -28.29
N ARG A 7 1.40 -14.16 -28.02
CA ARG A 7 1.40 -12.83 -27.40
C ARG A 7 0.72 -11.78 -28.27
N GLN A 8 0.91 -11.86 -29.60
CA GLN A 8 0.20 -10.98 -30.54
C GLN A 8 -1.32 -11.17 -30.46
N LEU A 9 -1.81 -12.40 -30.35
CA LEU A 9 -3.23 -12.67 -30.18
C LEU A 9 -3.77 -12.11 -28.86
N ILE A 10 -3.02 -12.20 -27.76
CA ILE A 10 -3.42 -11.62 -26.48
C ILE A 10 -3.55 -10.11 -26.59
N VAL A 11 -2.54 -9.43 -27.16
CA VAL A 11 -2.55 -7.98 -27.36
C VAL A 11 -3.73 -7.58 -28.27
N ALA A 12 -3.97 -8.34 -29.34
CA ALA A 12 -5.10 -8.10 -30.24
C ALA A 12 -6.48 -8.33 -29.58
N SER A 13 -6.56 -9.20 -28.57
CA SER A 13 -7.81 -9.50 -27.83
C SER A 13 -8.18 -8.44 -26.79
N LEU A 14 -7.29 -7.50 -26.47
CA LEU A 14 -7.58 -6.45 -25.50
C LEU A 14 -8.74 -5.58 -25.97
N LYS A 15 -9.62 -5.17 -25.05
CA LYS A 15 -10.74 -4.27 -25.34
C LYS A 15 -10.25 -2.95 -25.93
N ARG A 16 -9.24 -2.34 -25.28
CA ARG A 16 -8.56 -1.14 -25.79
C ARG A 16 -7.45 -1.56 -26.74
N LYS A 17 -7.58 -1.18 -27.99
CA LYS A 17 -6.55 -1.47 -28.99
C LYS A 17 -5.31 -0.60 -28.74
N LEU A 18 -4.15 -1.23 -28.84
CA LEU A 18 -2.87 -0.55 -28.73
C LEU A 18 -2.49 0.06 -30.08
N PHE A 19 -1.78 1.19 -30.04
CA PHE A 19 -1.07 1.67 -31.20
C PHE A 19 0.11 0.73 -31.51
N PRO A 20 0.55 0.63 -32.78
CA PRO A 20 1.66 -0.26 -33.15
C PRO A 20 2.91 -0.11 -32.27
N ALA A 21 3.36 1.12 -32.04
CA ALA A 21 4.51 1.39 -31.17
C ALA A 21 4.29 0.93 -29.72
N GLN A 22 3.08 1.03 -29.18
CA GLN A 22 2.75 0.52 -27.83
C GLN A 22 2.82 -1.01 -27.81
N ALA A 23 2.34 -1.68 -28.85
CA ALA A 23 2.39 -3.13 -28.96
C ALA A 23 3.85 -3.62 -29.04
N GLU A 24 4.71 -2.94 -29.78
CA GLU A 24 6.14 -3.24 -29.84
C GLU A 24 6.81 -3.17 -28.47
N VAL A 25 6.51 -2.12 -27.69
CA VAL A 25 7.02 -1.98 -26.30
C VAL A 25 6.53 -3.11 -25.40
N VAL A 26 5.27 -3.53 -25.54
CA VAL A 26 4.72 -4.67 -24.78
C VAL A 26 5.46 -5.97 -25.15
N HIS A 27 5.70 -6.21 -26.44
CA HIS A 27 6.43 -7.40 -26.89
C HIS A 27 7.89 -7.39 -26.42
N ALA A 28 8.57 -6.26 -26.48
CA ALA A 28 9.93 -6.11 -25.98
C ALA A 28 10.02 -6.34 -24.46
N ALA A 29 9.07 -5.80 -23.69
CA ALA A 29 9.00 -6.06 -22.26
C ALA A 29 8.74 -7.54 -21.93
N ALA A 30 7.86 -8.19 -22.70
CA ALA A 30 7.59 -9.61 -22.55
C ALA A 30 8.81 -10.48 -22.89
N GLU A 31 9.55 -10.15 -23.95
CA GLU A 31 10.80 -10.82 -24.30
C GLU A 31 11.83 -10.73 -23.18
N LEU A 32 12.03 -9.53 -22.60
CA LEU A 32 12.96 -9.33 -21.50
C LEU A 32 12.56 -10.18 -20.26
N LEU A 33 11.31 -10.08 -19.85
CA LEU A 33 10.85 -10.67 -18.60
C LEU A 33 10.62 -12.18 -18.69
N ILE A 34 10.15 -12.69 -19.84
CA ILE A 34 9.77 -14.09 -20.02
C ILE A 34 10.89 -14.89 -20.67
N ASP A 35 11.35 -14.44 -21.86
CA ASP A 35 12.28 -15.22 -22.68
C ASP A 35 13.71 -15.14 -22.15
N ARG A 36 14.12 -13.96 -21.69
CA ARG A 36 15.46 -13.75 -21.14
C ARG A 36 15.51 -13.94 -19.61
N GLY A 37 14.34 -14.04 -18.94
CA GLY A 37 14.26 -14.24 -17.50
C GLY A 37 14.75 -13.03 -16.68
N GLU A 38 14.75 -11.84 -17.28
CA GLU A 38 15.11 -10.63 -16.57
C GLU A 38 14.10 -10.30 -15.47
N ARG A 39 14.60 -9.77 -14.35
CA ARG A 39 13.74 -9.48 -13.18
C ARG A 39 13.00 -8.16 -13.28
N ALA A 40 13.39 -7.28 -14.19
CA ALA A 40 12.83 -5.96 -14.35
C ALA A 40 12.91 -5.48 -15.80
N ALA A 41 11.93 -4.67 -16.21
CA ALA A 41 11.94 -3.92 -17.44
C ALA A 41 11.54 -2.46 -17.11
N ILE A 42 12.25 -1.50 -17.70
CA ILE A 42 11.95 -0.07 -17.53
C ILE A 42 11.38 0.45 -18.85
N VAL A 43 10.12 0.92 -18.79
CA VAL A 43 9.47 1.57 -19.92
C VAL A 43 9.63 3.08 -19.75
N ASN A 44 10.55 3.66 -20.49
CA ASN A 44 10.72 5.10 -20.58
C ASN A 44 9.91 5.65 -21.75
N GLY A 45 9.16 6.72 -21.51
CA GLY A 45 8.33 7.35 -22.52
C GLY A 45 7.84 8.72 -22.09
N GLU A 46 7.53 9.58 -23.03
CA GLU A 46 7.01 10.92 -22.77
C GLU A 46 5.62 10.91 -22.14
N MET A 47 5.20 12.06 -21.61
CA MET A 47 3.83 12.21 -21.09
C MET A 47 2.83 12.05 -22.24
N GLY A 48 1.76 11.30 -21.98
CA GLY A 48 0.71 11.07 -22.99
C GLY A 48 0.93 9.85 -23.90
N CYS A 49 2.11 9.23 -23.95
CA CYS A 49 2.38 8.07 -24.82
C CYS A 49 1.64 6.77 -24.43
N GLY A 50 0.85 6.79 -23.34
CA GLY A 50 0.01 5.66 -22.94
C GLY A 50 0.73 4.60 -22.08
N LYS A 51 1.73 4.97 -21.28
CA LYS A 51 2.46 4.05 -20.40
C LYS A 51 1.55 3.17 -19.54
N THR A 52 0.44 3.70 -19.06
CA THR A 52 -0.55 2.95 -18.28
C THR A 52 -1.11 1.79 -19.10
N THR A 53 -1.54 2.06 -20.33
CA THR A 53 -2.08 1.04 -21.24
C THR A 53 -1.04 -0.02 -21.59
N VAL A 54 0.22 0.41 -21.85
CA VAL A 54 1.34 -0.50 -22.07
C VAL A 54 1.59 -1.41 -20.87
N GLY A 55 1.61 -0.86 -19.66
CA GLY A 55 1.79 -1.64 -18.44
C GLY A 55 0.65 -2.65 -18.20
N ILE A 56 -0.59 -2.26 -18.46
CA ILE A 56 -1.75 -3.16 -18.36
C ILE A 56 -1.67 -4.27 -19.42
N ALA A 57 -1.30 -3.94 -20.64
CA ALA A 57 -1.15 -4.91 -21.72
C ALA A 57 -0.01 -5.89 -21.45
N ALA A 58 1.14 -5.42 -20.95
CA ALA A 58 2.22 -6.29 -20.52
C ALA A 58 1.79 -7.25 -19.40
N ALA A 59 1.02 -6.77 -18.42
CA ALA A 59 0.44 -7.61 -17.38
C ALA A 59 -0.52 -8.66 -17.95
N ALA A 60 -1.29 -8.35 -19.00
CA ALA A 60 -2.16 -9.32 -19.65
C ALA A 60 -1.36 -10.41 -20.38
N VAL A 61 -0.25 -10.07 -21.01
CA VAL A 61 0.66 -11.05 -21.63
C VAL A 61 1.29 -11.94 -20.56
N LEU A 62 1.79 -11.36 -19.46
CA LEU A 62 2.35 -12.11 -18.33
C LEU A 62 1.30 -13.03 -17.67
N ASN A 63 0.02 -12.63 -17.64
CA ASN A 63 -1.04 -13.47 -17.11
C ASN A 63 -1.21 -14.78 -17.92
N ALA A 64 -1.05 -14.74 -19.22
CA ALA A 64 -1.09 -15.94 -20.06
C ALA A 64 0.08 -16.89 -19.79
N GLU A 65 1.19 -16.36 -19.30
CA GLU A 65 2.37 -17.14 -18.87
C GLU A 65 2.25 -17.62 -17.39
N GLY A 66 1.08 -17.45 -16.76
CA GLY A 66 0.81 -17.93 -15.42
C GLY A 66 0.90 -16.90 -14.29
N TYR A 67 1.33 -15.65 -14.56
CA TYR A 67 1.38 -14.57 -13.58
C TYR A 67 0.02 -13.94 -13.37
N ARG A 68 -0.87 -14.61 -12.66
CA ARG A 68 -2.29 -14.25 -12.55
C ARG A 68 -2.57 -13.05 -11.67
N ARG A 69 -1.62 -12.60 -10.85
CA ARG A 69 -1.77 -11.49 -9.92
C ARG A 69 -0.77 -10.39 -10.22
N THR A 70 -1.26 -9.18 -10.41
CA THR A 70 -0.45 -7.99 -10.70
C THR A 70 -0.64 -6.94 -9.62
N LEU A 71 0.45 -6.49 -8.99
CA LEU A 71 0.44 -5.36 -8.06
C LEU A 71 0.82 -4.07 -8.80
N VAL A 72 -0.04 -3.08 -8.73
CA VAL A 72 0.18 -1.74 -9.28
C VAL A 72 0.43 -0.77 -8.14
N LEU A 73 1.61 -0.14 -8.12
CA LEU A 73 1.95 0.94 -7.20
C LEU A 73 1.82 2.27 -7.93
N SER A 74 0.92 3.12 -7.47
CA SER A 74 0.67 4.41 -8.13
C SER A 74 0.59 5.56 -7.13
N PRO A 75 0.71 6.82 -7.59
CA PRO A 75 0.32 7.96 -6.78
C PRO A 75 -1.15 7.84 -6.33
N PRO A 76 -1.52 8.29 -5.13
CA PRO A 76 -2.87 8.09 -4.58
C PRO A 76 -4.00 8.59 -5.49
N HIS A 77 -3.81 9.76 -6.10
CA HIS A 77 -4.80 10.38 -7.00
C HIS A 77 -4.99 9.63 -8.33
N LEU A 78 -4.13 8.67 -8.67
CA LEU A 78 -4.22 7.87 -9.90
C LEU A 78 -4.80 6.47 -9.67
N VAL A 79 -5.04 6.05 -8.43
CA VAL A 79 -5.51 4.70 -8.10
C VAL A 79 -6.82 4.34 -8.82
N TYR A 80 -7.78 5.25 -8.83
CA TYR A 80 -9.07 5.02 -9.49
C TYR A 80 -8.99 5.14 -11.01
N LYS A 81 -8.08 5.98 -11.51
CA LYS A 81 -7.74 6.00 -12.94
C LYS A 81 -7.20 4.64 -13.38
N TRP A 82 -6.27 4.04 -12.62
CA TRP A 82 -5.76 2.71 -12.90
C TRP A 82 -6.87 1.66 -12.91
N ARG A 83 -7.76 1.67 -11.91
CA ARG A 83 -8.92 0.77 -11.88
C ARG A 83 -9.73 0.86 -13.16
N ARG A 84 -10.12 2.06 -13.56
CA ARG A 84 -10.90 2.31 -14.76
C ARG A 84 -10.20 1.81 -16.03
N GLU A 85 -8.93 2.20 -16.20
CA GLU A 85 -8.16 1.80 -17.38
C GLU A 85 -7.93 0.28 -17.46
N ILE A 86 -7.74 -0.40 -16.34
CA ILE A 86 -7.65 -1.88 -16.31
C ILE A 86 -8.96 -2.49 -16.81
N GLN A 87 -10.10 -2.06 -16.29
CA GLN A 87 -11.41 -2.58 -16.65
C GLN A 87 -11.80 -2.28 -18.12
N GLU A 88 -11.33 -1.14 -18.65
CA GLU A 88 -11.51 -0.76 -20.05
C GLU A 88 -10.56 -1.51 -21.00
N THR A 89 -9.44 -2.02 -20.51
CA THR A 89 -8.40 -2.66 -21.33
C THR A 89 -8.52 -4.18 -21.31
N VAL A 90 -8.70 -4.79 -20.13
CA VAL A 90 -8.71 -6.25 -19.95
C VAL A 90 -10.11 -6.74 -19.62
N ALA A 91 -10.65 -7.62 -20.46
CA ALA A 91 -11.95 -8.23 -20.23
C ALA A 91 -11.94 -9.12 -18.98
N GLY A 92 -12.93 -8.98 -18.10
CA GLY A 92 -13.08 -9.84 -16.92
C GLY A 92 -12.02 -9.66 -15.84
N ALA A 93 -11.14 -8.67 -15.95
CA ALA A 93 -10.14 -8.40 -14.92
C ALA A 93 -10.78 -8.00 -13.59
N LYS A 94 -10.37 -8.65 -12.50
CA LYS A 94 -10.77 -8.31 -11.15
C LYS A 94 -9.79 -7.29 -10.57
N VAL A 95 -10.31 -6.17 -10.10
CA VAL A 95 -9.48 -5.07 -9.59
C VAL A 95 -9.77 -4.82 -8.12
N TRP A 96 -8.73 -4.95 -7.30
CA TRP A 96 -8.75 -4.67 -5.88
C TRP A 96 -8.12 -3.31 -5.63
N VAL A 97 -8.93 -2.33 -5.21
CA VAL A 97 -8.43 -1.00 -4.81
C VAL A 97 -8.03 -1.03 -3.34
N LEU A 98 -6.74 -0.85 -3.08
CA LEU A 98 -6.14 -0.88 -1.75
C LEU A 98 -5.75 0.54 -1.30
N ASN A 99 -6.71 1.46 -1.30
CA ASN A 99 -6.46 2.88 -0.98
C ASN A 99 -7.38 3.45 0.10
N GLY A 100 -8.41 2.72 0.52
CA GLY A 100 -9.40 3.15 1.51
C GLY A 100 -9.07 2.70 2.95
N PRO A 101 -9.88 3.09 3.93
CA PRO A 101 -9.76 2.65 5.32
C PRO A 101 -9.97 1.15 5.49
N ASP A 102 -10.67 0.52 4.54
CA ASP A 102 -10.96 -0.92 4.47
C ASP A 102 -9.81 -1.76 3.88
N THR A 103 -8.68 -1.13 3.52
CA THR A 103 -7.52 -1.80 2.91
C THR A 103 -7.04 -2.99 3.75
N LEU A 104 -6.97 -2.83 5.07
CA LEU A 104 -6.55 -3.92 5.96
C LEU A 104 -7.52 -5.11 5.90
N VAL A 105 -8.83 -4.86 5.94
CA VAL A 105 -9.85 -5.90 5.85
C VAL A 105 -9.75 -6.64 4.51
N LYS A 106 -9.53 -5.90 3.42
CA LYS A 106 -9.30 -6.49 2.09
C LYS A 106 -8.05 -7.36 2.06
N LEU A 107 -6.95 -6.90 2.65
CA LEU A 107 -5.71 -7.68 2.72
C LEU A 107 -5.86 -8.95 3.57
N LEU A 108 -6.60 -8.91 4.67
CA LEU A 108 -6.90 -10.09 5.49
C LEU A 108 -7.72 -11.12 4.69
N LYS A 109 -8.77 -10.68 3.99
CA LYS A 109 -9.55 -11.56 3.09
C LYS A 109 -8.72 -12.14 1.96
N LEU A 110 -7.82 -11.35 1.38
CA LEU A 110 -6.91 -11.82 0.35
C LEU A 110 -5.91 -12.85 0.88
N ARG A 111 -5.45 -12.70 2.14
CA ARG A 111 -4.57 -13.67 2.79
C ARG A 111 -5.22 -15.04 2.89
N GLU A 112 -6.49 -15.10 3.19
CA GLU A 112 -7.27 -16.36 3.24
C GLU A 112 -7.35 -17.04 1.87
N GLN A 113 -7.29 -16.26 0.79
CA GLN A 113 -7.39 -16.74 -0.60
C GLN A 113 -6.03 -16.94 -1.29
N LEU A 114 -4.89 -16.70 -0.61
CA LEU A 114 -3.56 -16.80 -1.24
C LEU A 114 -3.22 -18.20 -1.76
N GLY A 115 -3.75 -19.25 -1.13
CA GLY A 115 -3.58 -20.63 -1.56
C GLY A 115 -4.47 -21.03 -2.75
N VAL A 116 -5.46 -20.20 -3.11
CA VAL A 116 -6.39 -20.50 -4.20
C VAL A 116 -5.91 -19.83 -5.48
N GLN A 117 -5.78 -20.60 -6.55
CA GLN A 117 -5.47 -20.05 -7.87
C GLN A 117 -6.65 -19.22 -8.37
N PRO A 118 -6.45 -17.96 -8.77
CA PRO A 118 -7.51 -17.14 -9.31
C PRO A 118 -7.99 -17.70 -10.66
N THR A 119 -9.29 -17.66 -10.90
CA THR A 119 -9.90 -18.10 -12.16
C THR A 119 -9.62 -17.16 -13.33
N GLY A 120 -9.17 -15.92 -13.05
CA GLY A 120 -8.87 -14.89 -14.04
C GLY A 120 -7.73 -13.99 -13.57
N GLN A 121 -7.49 -12.93 -14.31
CA GLN A 121 -6.47 -11.94 -13.96
C GLN A 121 -6.93 -11.04 -12.83
N GLU A 122 -6.12 -10.92 -11.79
CA GLU A 122 -6.36 -10.04 -10.64
C GLU A 122 -5.33 -8.90 -10.60
N PHE A 123 -5.82 -7.68 -10.44
CA PHE A 123 -5.01 -6.49 -10.23
C PHE A 123 -5.22 -5.93 -8.82
N PHE A 124 -4.14 -5.61 -8.15
CA PHE A 124 -4.13 -4.96 -6.84
C PHE A 124 -3.55 -3.57 -7.02
N VAL A 125 -4.39 -2.55 -6.92
CA VAL A 125 -3.96 -1.15 -7.09
C VAL A 125 -3.78 -0.49 -5.74
N LEU A 126 -2.53 -0.15 -5.41
CA LEU A 126 -2.13 0.41 -4.12
C LEU A 126 -1.55 1.81 -4.29
N GLY A 127 -2.07 2.76 -3.55
CA GLY A 127 -1.47 4.09 -3.45
C GLY A 127 -0.15 4.04 -2.66
N ARG A 128 0.95 4.55 -3.24
CA ARG A 128 2.29 4.50 -2.60
C ARG A 128 2.36 5.17 -1.22
N VAL A 129 1.48 6.15 -0.95
CA VAL A 129 1.40 6.78 0.38
C VAL A 129 0.86 5.80 1.41
N ARG A 130 -0.14 4.98 1.05
CA ARG A 130 -0.67 3.92 1.93
C ARG A 130 0.38 2.86 2.23
N MET A 131 1.30 2.60 1.32
CA MET A 131 2.43 1.72 1.55
C MET A 131 3.39 2.28 2.61
N ARG A 132 3.54 3.62 2.69
CA ARG A 132 4.35 4.31 3.70
C ARG A 132 3.64 4.51 5.04
N MET A 133 2.32 4.62 5.06
CA MET A 133 1.49 4.70 6.29
C MET A 133 1.39 3.32 6.95
N GLY A 134 2.42 2.54 6.75
CA GLY A 134 2.52 1.19 7.22
C GLY A 134 2.52 1.11 8.75
N PHE A 135 2.10 -0.03 9.21
CA PHE A 135 2.33 -0.49 10.56
C PHE A 135 3.82 -0.36 10.87
N HIS A 136 4.15 0.17 12.01
CA HIS A 136 5.49 0.06 12.55
C HIS A 136 5.51 -1.05 13.61
N TRP A 137 6.64 -1.69 13.71
CA TRP A 137 6.86 -2.68 14.74
C TRP A 137 7.09 -1.97 16.06
N LYS A 138 6.38 -2.39 17.10
CA LYS A 138 6.58 -1.95 18.47
C LYS A 138 6.86 -3.16 19.35
N PRO A 139 7.82 -3.09 20.28
CA PRO A 139 8.02 -4.13 21.24
C PRO A 139 6.80 -4.26 22.16
N VAL A 140 6.49 -5.50 22.54
CA VAL A 140 5.42 -5.85 23.49
C VAL A 140 6.07 -6.45 24.71
N PHE A 141 5.90 -5.79 25.83
CA PHE A 141 6.44 -6.23 27.11
C PHE A 141 5.57 -5.74 28.26
N THR A 142 5.73 -6.37 29.43
CA THR A 142 5.25 -5.86 30.70
C THR A 142 6.43 -5.30 31.48
N THR A 143 6.23 -4.22 32.20
CA THR A 143 7.28 -3.66 33.05
C THR A 143 7.26 -4.31 34.42
N ARG A 144 8.38 -4.86 34.88
CA ARG A 144 8.59 -5.35 36.25
C ARG A 144 9.53 -4.45 36.99
N ARG A 145 9.13 -4.02 38.16
CA ARG A 145 9.96 -3.23 39.06
C ARG A 145 10.90 -4.14 39.84
N THR A 146 12.19 -3.87 39.74
CA THR A 146 13.23 -4.57 40.50
C THR A 146 13.97 -3.60 41.43
N ARG A 147 14.85 -4.11 42.27
CA ARG A 147 15.70 -3.26 43.12
C ARG A 147 16.66 -2.38 42.33
N HIS A 148 16.95 -2.77 41.08
CA HIS A 148 17.88 -2.08 40.18
C HIS A 148 17.19 -1.23 39.10
N GLY A 149 15.87 -1.09 39.18
CA GLY A 149 15.06 -0.32 38.24
C GLY A 149 14.01 -1.15 37.52
N ASP A 150 13.38 -0.55 36.52
CA ASP A 150 12.34 -1.19 35.72
C ASP A 150 12.97 -2.05 34.63
N VAL A 151 12.53 -3.29 34.52
CA VAL A 151 12.97 -4.25 33.51
C VAL A 151 11.80 -4.71 32.64
N ALA A 152 12.06 -5.00 31.37
CA ALA A 152 11.09 -5.54 30.46
C ALA A 152 10.90 -7.05 30.68
N ALA A 153 9.65 -7.52 30.67
CA ALA A 153 9.32 -8.93 30.80
C ALA A 153 8.34 -9.37 29.71
N CYS A 154 8.40 -10.63 29.34
CA CYS A 154 7.51 -11.21 28.35
C CYS A 154 6.05 -11.13 28.82
N PRO A 155 5.09 -10.63 28.01
CA PRO A 155 3.69 -10.52 28.42
C PRO A 155 3.03 -11.88 28.60
N ASP A 156 3.50 -12.93 27.89
CA ASP A 156 2.87 -14.26 27.91
C ASP A 156 3.34 -15.13 29.08
N CYS A 157 4.65 -15.16 29.35
CA CYS A 157 5.19 -16.03 30.40
C CYS A 157 5.82 -15.30 31.59
N GLY A 158 5.89 -13.97 31.55
CA GLY A 158 6.47 -13.15 32.62
C GLY A 158 7.99 -13.23 32.78
N THR A 159 8.70 -13.98 31.95
CA THR A 159 10.16 -14.09 32.00
C THR A 159 10.80 -12.75 31.67
N VAL A 160 11.78 -12.32 32.46
CA VAL A 160 12.54 -11.09 32.20
C VAL A 160 13.29 -11.22 30.88
N ILE A 161 13.21 -10.17 30.05
CA ILE A 161 13.90 -10.11 28.77
C ILE A 161 15.34 -9.70 29.04
N THR A 162 16.28 -10.52 28.57
CA THR A 162 17.73 -10.29 28.74
C THR A 162 18.37 -9.96 27.40
N ASP A 163 19.48 -9.25 27.41
CA ASP A 163 20.36 -9.06 26.25
C ASP A 163 21.20 -10.30 25.95
N LEU A 164 22.20 -10.17 25.07
CA LEU A 164 23.09 -11.26 24.68
C LEU A 164 24.04 -11.69 25.81
N ASP A 165 24.32 -10.78 26.74
CA ASP A 165 25.19 -11.00 27.91
C ASP A 165 24.43 -11.54 29.12
N GLY A 166 23.09 -11.70 28.96
CA GLY A 166 22.21 -12.20 30.02
C GLY A 166 21.70 -11.13 30.99
N GLU A 167 22.04 -9.86 30.77
CA GLU A 167 21.60 -8.75 31.59
C GLU A 167 20.15 -8.34 31.30
N PRO A 168 19.36 -7.97 32.34
CA PRO A 168 18.00 -7.53 32.16
C PRO A 168 17.86 -6.27 31.31
N VAL A 169 17.05 -6.30 30.28
CA VAL A 169 16.81 -5.16 29.38
C VAL A 169 15.77 -4.23 30.01
N ASN A 170 16.07 -2.95 30.08
CA ASN A 170 15.09 -1.97 30.49
C ASN A 170 14.11 -1.64 29.34
N PRO A 171 12.88 -1.16 29.64
CA PRO A 171 11.86 -0.84 28.65
C PRO A 171 12.34 0.11 27.53
N VAL A 172 13.12 1.14 27.87
CA VAL A 172 13.59 2.14 26.90
C VAL A 172 14.62 1.55 25.95
N ALA A 173 15.53 0.70 26.45
CA ALA A 173 16.49 0.01 25.61
C ALA A 173 15.81 -0.96 24.64
N LEU A 174 14.78 -1.68 25.10
CA LEU A 174 13.99 -2.58 24.25
C LEU A 174 13.24 -1.81 23.14
N GLU A 175 12.73 -0.62 23.42
CA GLU A 175 12.08 0.23 22.44
C GLU A 175 13.05 0.78 21.38
N ALA A 176 14.31 0.93 21.71
CA ALA A 176 15.37 1.38 20.81
C ALA A 176 15.98 0.26 19.95
N GLU A 177 15.66 -1.00 20.23
CA GLU A 177 16.19 -2.13 19.45
C GLU A 177 15.64 -2.16 18.01
N GLU A 178 16.53 -2.35 17.04
CA GLU A 178 16.16 -2.52 15.64
C GLU A 178 15.77 -3.98 15.30
N TYR A 179 16.19 -4.94 16.12
CA TYR A 179 16.00 -6.37 15.88
C TYR A 179 14.75 -6.91 16.58
N ARG A 180 13.92 -7.59 15.81
CA ARG A 180 12.71 -8.26 16.30
C ARG A 180 13.09 -9.65 16.83
N ARG A 181 13.03 -9.83 18.13
CA ARG A 181 13.30 -11.10 18.79
C ARG A 181 12.06 -11.74 19.40
N LYS A 182 12.16 -13.00 19.70
CA LYS A 182 11.17 -13.79 20.43
C LYS A 182 11.62 -13.95 21.88
N CYS A 183 10.67 -14.24 22.76
CA CYS A 183 10.99 -14.62 24.13
C CYS A 183 11.88 -15.88 24.15
N SER A 184 12.98 -15.84 24.88
CA SER A 184 13.92 -16.97 25.00
C SER A 184 13.29 -18.18 25.71
N HIS A 185 12.27 -17.96 26.55
CA HIS A 185 11.64 -19.01 27.34
C HIS A 185 10.43 -19.65 26.61
N CYS A 186 9.47 -18.85 26.14
CA CYS A 186 8.21 -19.35 25.55
C CYS A 186 8.11 -19.16 24.03
N ALA A 187 9.12 -18.62 23.40
CA ALA A 187 9.17 -18.32 21.97
C ALA A 187 8.08 -17.34 21.46
N ALA A 188 7.32 -16.71 22.35
CA ALA A 188 6.33 -15.71 21.99
C ALA A 188 6.99 -14.50 21.30
N PRO A 189 6.36 -13.92 20.27
CA PRO A 189 6.89 -12.74 19.62
C PRO A 189 6.88 -11.54 20.56
N LEU A 190 8.03 -10.90 20.72
CA LEU A 190 8.17 -9.70 21.56
C LEU A 190 7.97 -8.40 20.76
N TRP A 191 7.54 -8.49 19.49
CA TRP A 191 7.18 -7.36 18.64
C TRP A 191 5.81 -7.58 18.02
N THR A 192 5.01 -6.53 18.00
CA THR A 192 3.72 -6.49 17.29
C THR A 192 3.70 -5.36 16.29
N LEU A 193 2.93 -5.56 15.22
CA LEU A 193 2.62 -4.51 14.27
C LEU A 193 1.54 -3.61 14.87
N ILE A 194 1.89 -2.39 15.18
CA ILE A 194 0.90 -1.39 15.56
C ILE A 194 0.64 -0.43 14.40
N ARG A 195 -0.61 -0.08 14.25
CA ARG A 195 -0.99 1.06 13.43
C ARG A 195 -0.55 2.30 14.20
N PRO A 196 0.10 3.31 13.54
CA PRO A 196 0.22 4.60 14.18
C PRO A 196 -1.18 4.96 14.66
N ARG A 197 -1.38 5.18 15.96
CA ARG A 197 -2.65 5.69 16.46
C ARG A 197 -2.93 6.92 15.62
N SER A 198 -4.10 6.98 14.99
CA SER A 198 -4.67 8.29 14.65
C SER A 198 -4.50 9.10 15.93
N LEU A 199 -3.78 10.20 15.83
CA LEU A 199 -3.68 11.18 16.92
C LEU A 199 -5.07 11.27 17.54
N SER A 200 -5.16 11.32 18.87
CA SER A 200 -6.47 11.48 19.53
C SER A 200 -7.20 12.61 18.79
N GLY A 201 -8.53 12.54 18.66
CA GLY A 201 -9.27 13.48 17.81
C GLY A 201 -8.87 14.95 18.02
N SER A 202 -8.52 15.34 19.27
CA SER A 202 -8.01 16.68 19.59
C SER A 202 -6.63 16.97 18.99
N ASP A 203 -5.74 16.00 18.93
CA ASP A 203 -4.39 16.17 18.37
C ASP A 203 -4.40 16.16 16.85
N GLN A 204 -5.29 15.36 16.26
CA GLN A 204 -5.50 15.30 14.82
C GLN A 204 -6.12 16.60 14.31
N SER A 205 -7.18 17.09 14.97
CA SER A 205 -7.82 18.36 14.66
C SER A 205 -6.85 19.54 14.79
N SER A 206 -5.99 19.52 15.82
CA SER A 206 -4.95 20.53 16.02
C SER A 206 -3.88 20.50 14.92
N ALA A 207 -3.43 19.29 14.52
CA ALA A 207 -2.44 19.12 13.46
C ALA A 207 -2.98 19.55 12.09
N VAL A 208 -4.24 19.22 11.77
CA VAL A 208 -4.93 19.64 10.55
C VAL A 208 -5.10 21.15 10.50
N LEU A 209 -5.56 21.74 11.59
CA LEU A 209 -5.72 23.21 11.69
C LEU A 209 -4.37 23.92 11.48
N LYS A 210 -3.30 23.40 12.04
CA LYS A 210 -1.94 23.92 11.89
C LYS A 210 -1.40 23.76 10.47
N ALA A 211 -1.72 22.67 9.79
CA ALA A 211 -1.37 22.44 8.40
C ALA A 211 -2.14 23.37 7.45
N LEU A 212 -3.45 23.53 7.65
CA LEU A 212 -4.30 24.42 6.84
C LEU A 212 -3.88 25.89 6.97
N LYS A 213 -3.49 26.33 8.17
CA LYS A 213 -2.98 27.69 8.40
C LYS A 213 -1.66 28.01 7.67
N ARG A 214 -0.92 26.99 7.23
CA ARG A 214 0.33 27.16 6.45
C ARG A 214 0.09 27.38 4.96
N ILE A 215 -1.14 27.22 4.49
CA ILE A 215 -1.48 27.45 3.08
C ILE A 215 -1.68 28.96 2.88
N PRO A 216 -0.86 29.61 2.04
CA PRO A 216 -0.84 31.10 1.93
C PRO A 216 -2.17 31.74 1.54
N THR A 217 -3.05 31.00 0.87
CA THR A 217 -4.34 31.46 0.36
C THR A 217 -5.50 31.25 1.34
N ILE A 218 -5.28 30.49 2.42
CA ILE A 218 -6.31 30.19 3.42
C ILE A 218 -6.07 31.04 4.66
N GLY A 219 -6.90 32.06 4.84
CA GLY A 219 -6.84 32.93 6.02
C GLY A 219 -7.18 32.18 7.33
N GLU A 220 -6.99 32.82 8.47
CA GLU A 220 -7.16 32.21 9.80
C GLU A 220 -8.58 31.70 10.13
N VAL A 221 -9.61 32.27 9.50
CA VAL A 221 -11.02 31.95 9.77
C VAL A 221 -11.47 30.70 9.01
N THR A 222 -11.00 30.53 7.78
CA THR A 222 -11.40 29.45 6.87
C THR A 222 -11.04 28.05 7.41
N PRO A 223 -9.85 27.79 7.99
CA PRO A 223 -9.53 26.48 8.57
C PRO A 223 -10.48 26.08 9.71
N LYS A 224 -10.92 27.04 10.54
CA LYS A 224 -11.87 26.77 11.62
C LYS A 224 -13.25 26.41 11.09
N LYS A 225 -13.73 27.10 10.03
CA LYS A 225 -15.01 26.81 9.39
C LYS A 225 -14.98 25.44 8.71
N LEU A 226 -13.87 25.08 8.05
CA LEU A 226 -13.68 23.77 7.43
C LEU A 226 -13.71 22.65 8.48
N MET A 227 -12.98 22.81 9.58
CA MET A 227 -13.01 21.86 10.69
C MET A 227 -14.40 21.73 11.33
N GLN A 228 -15.14 22.82 11.45
CA GLN A 228 -16.49 22.81 12.00
C GLN A 228 -17.50 22.11 11.08
N LYS A 229 -17.35 22.25 9.75
CA LYS A 229 -18.26 21.67 8.74
C LYS A 229 -17.96 20.19 8.47
N PHE A 230 -16.70 19.77 8.45
CA PHE A 230 -16.26 18.44 8.04
C PHE A 230 -15.70 17.59 9.18
N GLY A 231 -15.47 18.18 10.35
CA GLY A 231 -15.01 17.46 11.55
C GLY A 231 -13.67 16.77 11.36
N ASP A 232 -13.53 15.61 11.99
CA ASP A 232 -12.31 14.79 11.94
C ASP A 232 -12.12 14.07 10.59
N ASP A 233 -13.18 14.02 9.77
CA ASP A 233 -13.15 13.41 8.42
C ASP A 233 -12.58 14.36 7.35
N LEU A 234 -12.19 15.59 7.72
CA LEU A 234 -11.67 16.59 6.78
C LEU A 234 -10.49 16.07 5.98
N LEU A 235 -9.55 15.39 6.62
CA LEU A 235 -8.39 14.79 5.94
C LEU A 235 -8.80 13.64 5.02
N ASP A 236 -9.73 12.81 5.45
CA ASP A 236 -10.22 11.69 4.65
C ASP A 236 -11.05 12.20 3.47
N SER A 237 -11.80 13.28 3.66
CA SER A 237 -12.55 13.97 2.59
C SER A 237 -11.63 14.70 1.59
N MET A 238 -10.57 15.34 2.06
CA MET A 238 -9.57 16.01 1.19
C MET A 238 -8.66 15.01 0.46
N LEU A 239 -8.40 13.85 1.05
CA LEU A 239 -7.55 12.80 0.48
C LEU A 239 -8.35 11.69 -0.20
N GLY A 240 -9.68 11.69 -0.04
CA GLY A 240 -10.60 10.71 -0.57
C GLY A 240 -11.05 10.98 -2.01
N GLU A 241 -11.96 10.13 -2.48
CA GLU A 241 -12.52 10.17 -3.85
C GLU A 241 -13.37 11.42 -4.13
N ASN A 242 -13.79 12.14 -3.10
CA ASN A 242 -14.84 13.14 -3.14
C ASN A 242 -14.29 14.58 -3.15
N ILE A 243 -13.12 14.81 -3.73
CA ILE A 243 -12.62 16.19 -3.95
C ILE A 243 -13.67 17.03 -4.68
N HIS A 244 -14.41 16.45 -5.64
CA HIS A 244 -15.48 17.16 -6.35
C HIS A 244 -16.69 17.49 -5.44
N GLU A 245 -17.12 16.54 -4.60
CA GLU A 245 -18.17 16.80 -3.60
C GLU A 245 -17.69 17.82 -2.55
N PHE A 246 -16.43 17.71 -2.13
CA PHE A 246 -15.83 18.66 -1.20
C PHE A 246 -15.80 20.07 -1.76
N ILE A 247 -15.41 20.23 -3.04
CA ILE A 247 -15.40 21.54 -3.72
C ILE A 247 -16.82 22.09 -3.88
N THR A 248 -17.77 21.24 -4.29
CA THR A 248 -19.18 21.63 -4.48
C THR A 248 -19.88 22.03 -3.18
N GLN A 249 -19.44 21.53 -2.03
CA GLN A 249 -19.96 21.91 -0.71
C GLN A 249 -19.27 23.16 -0.10
N MET A 250 -18.22 23.66 -0.75
CA MET A 250 -17.53 24.88 -0.33
C MET A 250 -18.15 26.17 -0.89
N ASP A 251 -18.98 26.10 -1.95
CA ASP A 251 -19.80 27.18 -2.49
C ASP A 251 -21.11 27.30 -1.66
#